data_5ea266874ab94bbf4933bf30d854df13
#
_entry.id   5ea266874ab94bbf4933bf30d854df13
#
_cell.length_a   1.000
_cell.length_b   1.000
_cell.length_c   1.000
_cell.angle_alpha   90.00
_cell.angle_beta   90.00
_cell.angle_gamma   90.00
#
_symmetry.space_group_name_H-M   'P 1'
#
loop_
_entity.id
_entity.type
_entity.pdbx_description
1 polymer ?
#
loop_
_entity_poly.entity_id
_entity_poly.type
_entity_poly.pdbx_seq_one_letter_code
_entity_poly.pdbx_strand_id
1 'polypeptide(L)'
;MAVSMRELNRATLARQMLLRREAVPAADAVRRVVAVQAQEPASPYIALWNRLDGFDPAGLDAAFASAAVVKATSLRITLHAVHAADYADFHQAMQPSLRGSRLLDKRFVPSGLTAAQAEALIGDLLEFASSPRSNAEMEAWLAGRVSGEAKAAWWALRTFSPVRHAPSGGPWTFTPRPLYVAAGIAPSPGDPALSDAALRVLARRYLEGFGPASAADLARFAL
;
A
#
# COMPACT_ATOMS: atom_id res chain seq x y z
N MET A 1 14.32 32.28 -14.44
CA MET A 1 14.13 31.48 -15.69
C MET A 1 12.93 30.57 -15.50
N ALA A 2 11.99 30.55 -16.46
CA ALA A 2 10.88 29.61 -16.42
C ALA A 2 11.37 28.22 -16.86
N VAL A 3 11.01 27.17 -16.14
CA VAL A 3 11.34 25.78 -16.48
C VAL A 3 10.39 25.34 -17.61
N SER A 4 10.93 24.79 -18.69
CA SER A 4 10.14 24.27 -19.81
C SER A 4 9.48 22.94 -19.48
N MET A 5 8.36 22.60 -20.16
CA MET A 5 7.69 21.30 -20.03
C MET A 5 8.63 20.11 -20.32
N ARG A 6 9.58 20.28 -21.24
CA ARG A 6 10.57 19.25 -21.55
C ARG A 6 11.53 19.01 -20.38
N GLU A 7 11.97 20.07 -19.72
CA GLU A 7 12.85 19.98 -18.54
C GLU A 7 12.12 19.34 -17.35
N LEU A 8 10.85 19.72 -17.12
CA LEU A 8 9.99 19.08 -16.10
C LEU A 8 9.86 17.58 -16.34
N ASN A 9 9.50 17.19 -17.56
CA ASN A 9 9.32 15.78 -17.92
C ASN A 9 10.65 15.00 -17.74
N ARG A 10 11.79 15.56 -18.20
CA ARG A 10 13.09 14.92 -18.04
C ARG A 10 13.49 14.79 -16.57
N ALA A 11 13.19 15.79 -15.73
CA ALA A 11 13.45 15.72 -14.30
C ALA A 11 12.67 14.56 -13.63
N THR A 12 11.39 14.43 -13.94
CA THR A 12 10.57 13.32 -13.45
C THR A 12 11.09 11.96 -13.94
N LEU A 13 11.38 11.83 -15.23
CA LEU A 13 11.92 10.58 -15.80
C LEU A 13 13.27 10.19 -15.18
N ALA A 14 14.14 11.18 -14.89
CA ALA A 14 15.42 10.94 -14.23
C ALA A 14 15.20 10.41 -12.79
N ARG A 15 14.34 11.07 -12.00
CA ARG A 15 14.01 10.64 -10.63
C ARG A 15 13.39 9.25 -10.60
N GLN A 16 12.59 8.92 -11.59
CA GLN A 16 11.95 7.62 -11.78
C GLN A 16 12.86 6.57 -12.40
N MET A 17 14.17 6.84 -12.60
CA MET A 17 15.15 5.93 -13.24
C MET A 17 14.73 5.45 -14.63
N LEU A 18 14.02 6.30 -15.40
CA LEU A 18 13.50 5.97 -16.73
C LEU A 18 14.34 6.57 -17.89
N LEU A 19 15.27 7.50 -17.60
CA LEU A 19 16.22 7.99 -18.59
C LEU A 19 17.42 7.07 -18.76
N ARG A 20 17.82 6.41 -17.67
CA ARG A 20 18.91 5.44 -17.63
C ARG A 20 18.59 4.44 -16.54
N ARG A 21 18.77 3.16 -16.82
CA ARG A 21 18.70 2.11 -15.80
C ARG A 21 19.84 2.27 -14.80
N GLU A 22 19.57 1.91 -13.56
CA GLU A 22 20.54 2.05 -12.47
C GLU A 22 20.77 0.72 -11.75
N ALA A 23 22.00 0.47 -11.33
CA ALA A 23 22.39 -0.72 -10.58
C ALA A 23 22.17 -0.48 -9.07
N VAL A 24 20.93 -0.63 -8.61
CA VAL A 24 20.57 -0.51 -7.19
C VAL A 24 19.70 -1.71 -6.78
N PRO A 25 19.67 -2.10 -5.47
CA PRO A 25 18.81 -3.16 -4.99
C PRO A 25 17.31 -2.90 -5.27
N ALA A 26 16.53 -3.95 -5.49
CA ALA A 26 15.11 -3.83 -5.82
C ALA A 26 14.31 -3.06 -4.76
N ALA A 27 14.58 -3.28 -3.46
CA ALA A 27 13.92 -2.57 -2.38
C ALA A 27 14.23 -1.05 -2.41
N ASP A 28 15.48 -0.68 -2.65
CA ASP A 28 15.89 0.72 -2.73
C ASP A 28 15.29 1.40 -3.96
N ALA A 29 15.17 0.69 -5.07
CA ALA A 29 14.48 1.17 -6.26
C ALA A 29 12.99 1.45 -5.98
N VAL A 30 12.28 0.55 -5.30
CA VAL A 30 10.89 0.78 -4.86
C VAL A 30 10.80 2.04 -4.00
N ARG A 31 11.73 2.20 -3.04
CA ARG A 31 11.78 3.39 -2.19
C ARG A 31 11.99 4.67 -2.99
N ARG A 32 12.92 4.64 -3.94
CA ARG A 32 13.26 5.80 -4.77
C ARG A 32 12.12 6.27 -5.65
N VAL A 33 11.34 5.34 -6.21
CA VAL A 33 10.17 5.67 -7.03
C VAL A 33 8.90 5.91 -6.21
N VAL A 34 9.02 5.92 -4.88
CA VAL A 34 7.97 6.16 -3.86
C VAL A 34 7.06 4.96 -3.66
N ALA A 35 6.39 4.51 -4.70
CA ALA A 35 5.53 3.34 -4.69
C ALA A 35 5.37 2.80 -6.12
N VAL A 36 5.17 1.50 -6.23
CA VAL A 36 4.89 0.83 -7.51
C VAL A 36 3.53 0.18 -7.43
N GLN A 37 2.65 0.48 -8.39
CA GLN A 37 1.34 -0.19 -8.44
C GLN A 37 1.52 -1.71 -8.54
N ALA A 38 0.80 -2.44 -7.69
CA ALA A 38 0.94 -3.89 -7.53
C ALA A 38 -0.42 -4.62 -7.63
N GLN A 39 -1.39 -4.02 -8.35
CA GLN A 39 -2.69 -4.65 -8.55
C GLN A 39 -2.53 -6.00 -9.25
N GLU A 40 -1.76 -6.03 -10.32
CA GLU A 40 -1.34 -7.26 -10.98
C GLU A 40 -0.01 -7.74 -10.39
N PRO A 41 0.17 -9.04 -10.08
CA PRO A 41 1.41 -9.57 -9.50
C PRO A 41 2.66 -9.25 -10.30
N ALA A 42 2.59 -9.26 -11.64
CA ALA A 42 3.72 -8.97 -12.52
C ALA A 42 4.12 -7.48 -12.56
N SER A 43 3.21 -6.56 -12.21
CA SER A 43 3.43 -5.12 -12.42
C SER A 43 4.68 -4.58 -11.71
N PRO A 44 4.98 -4.91 -10.45
CA PRO A 44 6.21 -4.44 -9.79
C PRO A 44 7.48 -4.94 -10.49
N TYR A 45 7.48 -6.17 -10.98
CA TYR A 45 8.63 -6.76 -11.67
C TYR A 45 8.91 -6.05 -13.00
N ILE A 46 7.87 -5.84 -13.81
CA ILE A 46 7.98 -5.11 -15.09
C ILE A 46 8.42 -3.67 -14.83
N ALA A 47 7.88 -3.02 -13.80
CA ALA A 47 8.24 -1.67 -13.43
C ALA A 47 9.72 -1.55 -13.05
N LEU A 48 10.26 -2.50 -12.27
CA LEU A 48 11.66 -2.51 -11.88
C LEU A 48 12.58 -2.94 -13.01
N TRP A 49 12.16 -3.91 -13.83
CA TRP A 49 12.91 -4.30 -15.03
C TRP A 49 13.19 -3.13 -15.98
N ASN A 50 12.23 -2.21 -16.12
CA ASN A 50 12.40 -0.99 -16.91
C ASN A 50 13.41 0.01 -16.32
N ARG A 51 13.70 -0.08 -15.01
CA ARG A 51 14.46 0.91 -14.23
C ARG A 51 15.84 0.42 -13.81
N LEU A 52 15.98 -0.88 -13.61
CA LEU A 52 17.21 -1.46 -13.05
C LEU A 52 18.08 -2.09 -14.14
N ASP A 53 19.37 -1.81 -14.04
CA ASP A 53 20.37 -2.55 -14.79
C ASP A 53 20.64 -3.90 -14.11
N GLY A 54 20.65 -4.98 -14.89
CA GLY A 54 20.82 -6.33 -14.35
C GLY A 54 19.69 -6.77 -13.39
N PHE A 55 18.43 -6.32 -13.60
CA PHE A 55 17.31 -6.67 -12.73
C PHE A 55 17.15 -8.19 -12.60
N ASP A 56 17.26 -8.67 -11.35
CA ASP A 56 16.95 -10.05 -10.96
C ASP A 56 15.61 -10.10 -10.21
N PRO A 57 14.58 -10.81 -10.74
CA PRO A 57 13.31 -11.01 -10.03
C PRO A 57 13.46 -11.58 -8.63
N ALA A 58 14.43 -12.47 -8.38
CA ALA A 58 14.67 -13.06 -7.07
C ALA A 58 15.01 -12.02 -6.00
N GLY A 59 15.65 -10.91 -6.37
CA GLY A 59 15.91 -9.80 -5.47
C GLY A 59 14.62 -9.10 -5.00
N LEU A 60 13.60 -9.00 -5.86
CA LEU A 60 12.30 -8.47 -5.45
C LEU A 60 11.49 -9.50 -4.65
N ASP A 61 11.56 -10.79 -5.00
CA ASP A 61 10.96 -11.87 -4.21
C ASP A 61 11.49 -11.88 -2.78
N ALA A 62 12.81 -11.78 -2.62
CA ALA A 62 13.46 -11.68 -1.30
C ALA A 62 13.03 -10.42 -0.53
N ALA A 63 12.85 -9.27 -1.21
CA ALA A 63 12.37 -8.05 -0.59
C ALA A 63 10.92 -8.17 -0.09
N PHE A 64 10.04 -8.87 -0.81
CA PHE A 64 8.68 -9.17 -0.33
C PHE A 64 8.69 -10.21 0.81
N ALA A 65 9.52 -11.25 0.72
CA ALA A 65 9.62 -12.30 1.74
C ALA A 65 10.11 -11.74 3.08
N SER A 66 11.13 -10.88 3.07
CA SER A 66 11.65 -10.20 4.26
C SER A 66 10.80 -9.02 4.74
N ALA A 67 9.73 -8.67 4.01
CA ALA A 67 8.93 -7.48 4.22
C ALA A 67 9.71 -6.14 4.12
N ALA A 68 10.89 -6.12 3.49
CA ALA A 68 11.57 -4.88 3.12
C ALA A 68 10.74 -4.06 2.10
N VAL A 69 9.93 -4.77 1.30
CA VAL A 69 8.86 -4.20 0.47
C VAL A 69 7.53 -4.81 0.89
N VAL A 70 6.54 -3.95 1.12
CA VAL A 70 5.19 -4.30 1.56
C VAL A 70 4.23 -4.14 0.40
N LYS A 71 3.42 -5.19 0.10
CA LYS A 71 2.29 -5.07 -0.83
C LYS A 71 1.00 -4.90 -0.03
N ALA A 72 0.41 -3.73 -0.08
CA ALA A 72 -0.80 -3.39 0.67
C ALA A 72 -1.68 -2.39 -0.07
N THR A 73 -2.93 -2.24 0.38
CA THR A 73 -3.79 -1.13 -0.07
C THR A 73 -3.20 0.18 0.45
N SER A 74 -3.00 1.14 -0.46
CA SER A 74 -2.41 2.44 -0.15
C SER A 74 -2.99 3.52 -1.07
N LEU A 75 -2.16 4.22 -1.83
CA LEU A 75 -2.53 5.34 -2.69
C LEU A 75 -3.71 4.99 -3.61
N ARG A 76 -4.64 5.93 -3.78
CA ARG A 76 -5.86 5.77 -4.60
C ARG A 76 -6.67 4.50 -4.27
N ILE A 77 -6.52 3.98 -3.05
CA ILE A 77 -7.23 2.78 -2.57
C ILE A 77 -6.93 1.55 -3.46
N THR A 78 -5.74 1.47 -4.03
CA THR A 78 -5.26 0.33 -4.82
C THR A 78 -4.03 -0.32 -4.19
N LEU A 79 -3.70 -1.53 -4.63
CA LEU A 79 -2.53 -2.25 -4.13
C LEU A 79 -1.25 -1.62 -4.67
N HIS A 80 -0.32 -1.33 -3.76
CA HIS A 80 1.02 -0.84 -4.08
C HIS A 80 2.10 -1.67 -3.38
N ALA A 81 3.23 -1.79 -4.04
CA ALA A 81 4.49 -2.18 -3.42
C ALA A 81 5.14 -0.90 -2.89
N VAL A 82 5.37 -0.85 -1.58
CA VAL A 82 5.94 0.30 -0.85
C VAL A 82 7.10 -0.20 0.00
N HIS A 83 8.17 0.58 0.09
CA HIS A 83 9.28 0.24 0.97
C HIS A 83 8.85 0.31 2.45
N ALA A 84 9.29 -0.64 3.27
CA ALA A 84 8.88 -0.76 4.67
C ALA A 84 9.10 0.52 5.49
N ALA A 85 10.20 1.24 5.25
CA ALA A 85 10.51 2.49 5.94
C ALA A 85 9.53 3.65 5.64
N ASP A 86 8.77 3.56 4.55
CA ASP A 86 7.80 4.60 4.16
C ASP A 86 6.35 4.14 4.42
N TYR A 87 6.13 2.82 4.64
CA TYR A 87 4.79 2.24 4.68
C TYR A 87 3.92 2.78 5.83
N ALA A 88 4.47 2.92 7.03
CA ALA A 88 3.71 3.41 8.18
C ALA A 88 3.16 4.83 7.95
N ASP A 89 4.01 5.73 7.46
CA ASP A 89 3.61 7.10 7.14
C ASP A 89 2.58 7.13 5.99
N PHE A 90 2.79 6.35 4.93
CA PHE A 90 1.87 6.31 3.80
C PHE A 90 0.51 5.72 4.20
N HIS A 91 0.52 4.67 5.03
CA HIS A 91 -0.71 4.09 5.56
C HIS A 91 -1.47 5.09 6.45
N GLN A 92 -0.77 5.81 7.35
CA GLN A 92 -1.38 6.84 8.19
C GLN A 92 -1.90 8.03 7.38
N ALA A 93 -1.13 8.51 6.39
CA ALA A 93 -1.56 9.61 5.51
C ALA A 93 -2.85 9.29 4.75
N MET A 94 -3.04 8.04 4.38
CA MET A 94 -4.19 7.59 3.59
C MET A 94 -5.41 7.22 4.43
N GLN A 95 -5.32 7.19 5.77
CA GLN A 95 -6.42 6.75 6.65
C GLN A 95 -7.76 7.47 6.40
N PRO A 96 -7.82 8.80 6.20
CA PRO A 96 -9.09 9.47 5.91
C PRO A 96 -9.76 8.92 4.65
N SER A 97 -9.00 8.73 3.57
CA SER A 97 -9.50 8.20 2.30
C SER A 97 -9.86 6.71 2.38
N LEU A 98 -9.01 5.91 3.03
CA LEU A 98 -9.23 4.46 3.19
C LEU A 98 -10.51 4.20 3.99
N ARG A 99 -10.67 4.86 5.16
CA ARG A 99 -11.87 4.75 6.00
C ARG A 99 -13.11 5.30 5.30
N GLY A 100 -13.03 6.52 4.77
CA GLY A 100 -14.16 7.15 4.09
C GLY A 100 -14.70 6.30 2.94
N SER A 101 -13.81 5.72 2.12
CA SER A 101 -14.18 4.86 1.00
C SER A 101 -14.85 3.53 1.41
N ARG A 102 -14.75 3.12 2.67
CA ARG A 102 -15.26 1.84 3.16
C ARG A 102 -16.39 2.00 4.15
N LEU A 103 -16.20 2.80 5.18
CA LEU A 103 -17.18 2.94 6.25
C LEU A 103 -18.43 3.72 5.82
N LEU A 104 -18.31 4.54 4.78
CA LEU A 104 -19.43 5.29 4.19
C LEU A 104 -20.06 4.57 2.97
N ASP A 105 -19.52 3.44 2.55
CA ASP A 105 -20.03 2.69 1.40
C ASP A 105 -21.18 1.76 1.81
N LYS A 106 -22.23 1.69 0.96
CA LYS A 106 -23.37 0.80 1.18
C LYS A 106 -23.01 -0.69 1.32
N ARG A 107 -21.87 -1.11 0.78
CA ARG A 107 -21.34 -2.48 0.93
C ARG A 107 -20.86 -2.81 2.32
N PHE A 108 -20.64 -1.80 3.18
CA PHE A 108 -20.29 -2.01 4.59
C PHE A 108 -21.52 -2.27 5.46
N VAL A 109 -22.68 -1.71 5.10
CA VAL A 109 -23.93 -1.80 5.87
C VAL A 109 -24.30 -3.26 6.26
N PRO A 110 -24.20 -4.27 5.34
CA PRO A 110 -24.53 -5.64 5.69
C PRO A 110 -23.66 -6.25 6.79
N SER A 111 -22.50 -5.67 7.13
CA SER A 111 -21.67 -6.14 8.24
C SER A 111 -22.33 -6.01 9.61
N GLY A 112 -23.34 -5.13 9.74
CA GLY A 112 -23.99 -4.79 11.00
C GLY A 112 -23.10 -4.02 11.99
N LEU A 113 -21.90 -3.56 11.55
CA LEU A 113 -20.94 -2.83 12.38
C LEU A 113 -21.14 -1.32 12.26
N THR A 114 -20.97 -0.63 13.37
CA THR A 114 -20.66 0.80 13.38
C THR A 114 -19.16 1.00 13.06
N ALA A 115 -18.77 2.23 12.70
CA ALA A 115 -17.37 2.59 12.50
C ALA A 115 -16.52 2.32 13.78
N ALA A 116 -17.04 2.64 14.96
CA ALA A 116 -16.36 2.41 16.23
C ALA A 116 -16.16 0.90 16.52
N GLN A 117 -17.15 0.08 16.20
CA GLN A 117 -17.02 -1.38 16.36
C GLN A 117 -16.01 -1.97 15.38
N ALA A 118 -15.99 -1.49 14.13
CA ALA A 118 -14.98 -1.91 13.16
C ALA A 118 -13.56 -1.53 13.62
N GLU A 119 -13.40 -0.34 14.21
CA GLU A 119 -12.13 0.14 14.76
C GLU A 119 -11.66 -0.74 15.94
N ALA A 120 -12.56 -1.09 16.83
CA ALA A 120 -12.26 -1.92 18.01
C ALA A 120 -11.79 -3.35 17.62
N LEU A 121 -12.17 -3.85 16.44
CA LEU A 121 -11.76 -5.16 15.96
C LEU A 121 -10.31 -5.19 15.42
N ILE A 122 -9.69 -4.05 15.13
CA ILE A 122 -8.39 -4.03 14.41
C ILE A 122 -7.29 -4.71 15.23
N GLY A 123 -7.21 -4.48 16.53
CA GLY A 123 -6.20 -5.09 17.39
C GLY A 123 -6.22 -6.61 17.32
N ASP A 124 -7.38 -7.20 17.60
CA ASP A 124 -7.59 -8.65 17.58
C ASP A 124 -7.41 -9.25 16.16
N LEU A 125 -7.81 -8.48 15.14
CA LEU A 125 -7.62 -8.86 13.73
C LEU A 125 -6.13 -8.97 13.39
N LEU A 126 -5.30 -8.05 13.85
CA LEU A 126 -3.85 -8.09 13.62
C LEU A 126 -3.19 -9.23 14.39
N GLU A 127 -3.66 -9.53 15.59
CA GLU A 127 -3.20 -10.69 16.35
C GLU A 127 -3.56 -11.99 15.62
N PHE A 128 -4.80 -12.15 15.14
CA PHE A 128 -5.21 -13.30 14.32
C PHE A 128 -4.40 -13.41 13.03
N ALA A 129 -4.07 -12.27 12.40
CA ALA A 129 -3.25 -12.18 11.20
C ALA A 129 -1.74 -12.16 11.49
N SER A 130 -1.26 -12.55 12.67
CA SER A 130 0.17 -12.69 12.97
C SER A 130 0.87 -13.72 12.07
N SER A 131 0.11 -14.66 11.52
CA SER A 131 0.52 -15.57 10.44
C SER A 131 -0.40 -15.40 9.22
N PRO A 132 0.06 -15.79 8.01
CA PRO A 132 -0.73 -15.61 6.79
C PRO A 132 -2.11 -16.27 6.85
N ARG A 133 -3.16 -15.52 6.49
CA ARG A 133 -4.56 -15.95 6.47
C ARG A 133 -5.19 -15.69 5.10
N SER A 134 -5.98 -16.63 4.63
CA SER A 134 -6.81 -16.47 3.43
C SER A 134 -8.03 -15.59 3.70
N ASN A 135 -8.70 -15.13 2.64
CA ASN A 135 -9.99 -14.43 2.79
C ASN A 135 -11.00 -15.28 3.57
N ALA A 136 -11.08 -16.59 3.28
CA ALA A 136 -12.02 -17.50 3.95
C ALA A 136 -11.76 -17.61 5.46
N GLU A 137 -10.48 -17.69 5.88
CA GLU A 137 -10.14 -17.73 7.30
C GLU A 137 -10.46 -16.40 7.99
N MET A 138 -10.17 -15.25 7.34
CA MET A 138 -10.53 -13.93 7.88
C MET A 138 -12.04 -13.76 8.01
N GLU A 139 -12.81 -14.18 7.02
CA GLU A 139 -14.28 -14.15 7.05
C GLU A 139 -14.85 -15.09 8.13
N ALA A 140 -14.30 -16.29 8.27
CA ALA A 140 -14.70 -17.24 9.32
C ALA A 140 -14.40 -16.70 10.73
N TRP A 141 -13.24 -16.06 10.91
CA TRP A 141 -12.89 -15.42 12.18
C TRP A 141 -13.83 -14.25 12.53
N LEU A 142 -14.23 -13.45 11.53
CA LEU A 142 -15.18 -12.35 11.71
C LEU A 142 -16.61 -12.82 11.96
N ALA A 143 -17.03 -13.97 11.41
CA ALA A 143 -18.39 -14.49 11.57
C ALA A 143 -18.81 -14.69 13.04
N GLY A 144 -17.85 -14.98 13.94
CA GLY A 144 -18.10 -15.07 15.37
C GLY A 144 -18.08 -13.71 16.13
N ARG A 145 -17.87 -12.59 15.42
CA ARG A 145 -17.60 -11.27 16.03
C ARG A 145 -18.47 -10.14 15.47
N VAL A 146 -19.20 -10.39 14.40
CA VAL A 146 -20.11 -9.42 13.77
C VAL A 146 -21.53 -9.96 13.79
N SER A 147 -22.51 -9.06 13.89
CA SER A 147 -23.93 -9.43 13.86
C SER A 147 -24.49 -9.66 12.46
N GLY A 148 -23.76 -9.21 11.43
CA GLY A 148 -24.16 -9.31 10.03
C GLY A 148 -23.17 -10.11 9.18
N GLU A 149 -22.96 -9.69 7.95
CA GLU A 149 -22.13 -10.41 6.98
C GLU A 149 -20.62 -10.20 7.23
N ALA A 150 -19.93 -11.27 7.63
CA ALA A 150 -18.47 -11.27 7.81
C ALA A 150 -17.70 -10.84 6.55
N LYS A 151 -18.20 -11.20 5.37
CA LYS A 151 -17.61 -10.78 4.08
C LYS A 151 -17.65 -9.27 3.89
N ALA A 152 -18.74 -8.61 4.27
CA ALA A 152 -18.85 -7.14 4.22
C ALA A 152 -17.91 -6.47 5.23
N ALA A 153 -17.79 -7.04 6.43
CA ALA A 153 -16.84 -6.58 7.44
C ALA A 153 -15.39 -6.72 6.94
N TRP A 154 -15.00 -7.89 6.42
CA TRP A 154 -13.66 -8.13 5.89
C TRP A 154 -13.34 -7.23 4.69
N TRP A 155 -14.29 -7.05 3.77
CA TRP A 155 -14.12 -6.15 2.64
C TRP A 155 -13.73 -4.74 3.07
N ALA A 156 -14.28 -4.25 4.17
CA ALA A 156 -13.94 -2.93 4.71
C ALA A 156 -12.61 -2.97 5.49
N LEU A 157 -12.50 -3.84 6.49
CA LEU A 157 -11.37 -3.91 7.42
C LEU A 157 -10.03 -4.12 6.71
N ARG A 158 -9.96 -5.00 5.71
CA ARG A 158 -8.72 -5.25 4.95
C ARG A 158 -8.17 -4.04 4.21
N THR A 159 -8.97 -2.97 4.07
CA THR A 159 -8.56 -1.77 3.33
C THR A 159 -7.85 -0.77 4.23
N PHE A 160 -8.34 -0.56 5.46
CA PHE A 160 -7.79 0.44 6.37
C PHE A 160 -7.05 -0.15 7.59
N SER A 161 -7.16 -1.46 7.84
CA SER A 161 -6.26 -2.12 8.80
C SER A 161 -4.86 -2.28 8.22
N PRO A 162 -3.81 -2.23 9.05
CA PRO A 162 -2.43 -2.40 8.58
C PRO A 162 -2.11 -3.88 8.33
N VAL A 163 -2.74 -4.44 7.31
CA VAL A 163 -2.47 -5.78 6.78
C VAL A 163 -1.80 -5.68 5.41
N ARG A 164 -0.89 -6.59 5.14
CA ARG A 164 -0.22 -6.72 3.85
C ARG A 164 -0.53 -8.06 3.20
N HIS A 165 -0.35 -8.16 1.91
CA HIS A 165 -0.35 -9.44 1.23
C HIS A 165 0.93 -10.20 1.61
N ALA A 166 0.77 -11.45 2.04
CA ALA A 166 1.89 -12.35 2.25
C ALA A 166 2.29 -13.01 0.92
N PRO A 167 3.60 -13.20 0.66
CA PRO A 167 4.05 -14.04 -0.43
C PRO A 167 3.40 -15.42 -0.38
N SER A 168 2.86 -15.88 -1.50
CA SER A 168 2.12 -17.15 -1.58
C SER A 168 2.80 -18.17 -2.52
N GLY A 169 4.03 -17.87 -2.98
CA GLY A 169 4.78 -18.68 -3.93
C GLY A 169 4.27 -18.53 -5.37
N GLY A 170 4.92 -19.26 -6.28
CA GLY A 170 4.61 -19.19 -7.71
C GLY A 170 5.26 -17.99 -8.41
N PRO A 171 5.04 -17.86 -9.73
CA PRO A 171 5.54 -16.71 -10.48
C PRO A 171 5.05 -15.39 -9.86
N TRP A 172 5.95 -14.41 -9.81
CA TRP A 172 5.64 -13.08 -9.26
C TRP A 172 5.24 -13.07 -7.79
N THR A 173 5.64 -14.08 -7.00
CA THR A 173 5.50 -14.16 -5.52
C THR A 173 4.05 -14.13 -5.00
N PHE A 174 3.08 -13.59 -5.75
CA PHE A 174 1.68 -13.48 -5.37
C PHE A 174 0.77 -14.22 -6.33
N THR A 175 -0.23 -14.93 -5.78
CA THR A 175 -1.25 -15.64 -6.55
C THR A 175 -2.58 -14.89 -6.57
N PRO A 176 -3.54 -15.27 -7.45
CA PRO A 176 -4.89 -14.71 -7.43
C PRO A 176 -5.66 -14.97 -6.12
N ARG A 177 -5.18 -15.91 -5.29
CA ARG A 177 -5.74 -16.18 -3.95
C ARG A 177 -4.84 -15.52 -2.90
N PRO A 178 -5.11 -14.26 -2.53
CA PRO A 178 -4.26 -13.53 -1.62
C PRO A 178 -4.28 -14.14 -0.21
N LEU A 179 -3.12 -14.12 0.43
CA LEU A 179 -2.96 -14.33 1.86
C LEU A 179 -2.65 -12.98 2.51
N TYR A 180 -3.18 -12.77 3.70
CA TYR A 180 -3.02 -11.53 4.46
C TYR A 180 -2.27 -11.80 5.75
N VAL A 181 -1.39 -10.90 6.11
CA VAL A 181 -0.65 -10.93 7.37
C VAL A 181 -0.51 -9.52 7.92
N ALA A 182 -0.44 -9.38 9.23
CA ALA A 182 -0.16 -8.09 9.87
C ALA A 182 1.10 -7.46 9.29
N ALA A 183 1.04 -6.16 9.02
CA ALA A 183 2.13 -5.46 8.32
C ALA A 183 3.30 -5.08 9.24
N GLY A 184 3.25 -5.42 10.53
CA GLY A 184 4.31 -5.12 11.50
C GLY A 184 4.36 -3.66 11.95
N ILE A 185 3.31 -2.89 11.71
CA ILE A 185 3.12 -1.54 12.24
C ILE A 185 1.91 -1.50 13.18
N ALA A 186 1.89 -0.54 14.10
CA ALA A 186 0.75 -0.30 14.98
C ALA A 186 -0.50 0.07 14.17
N PRO A 187 -1.71 -0.20 14.70
CA PRO A 187 -2.94 0.33 14.11
C PRO A 187 -2.86 1.85 13.94
N SER A 188 -3.18 2.31 12.74
CA SER A 188 -3.20 3.74 12.44
C SER A 188 -4.55 4.31 12.88
N PRO A 189 -4.59 5.19 13.87
CA PRO A 189 -5.85 5.82 14.28
C PRO A 189 -6.38 6.74 13.19
N GLY A 190 -7.71 6.93 13.17
CA GLY A 190 -8.36 7.87 12.27
C GLY A 190 -8.17 9.35 12.68
N ASP A 191 -7.12 9.68 13.43
CA ASP A 191 -6.83 11.03 13.92
C ASP A 191 -6.36 11.93 12.75
N PRO A 192 -7.08 13.04 12.47
CA PRO A 192 -6.72 13.96 11.41
C PRO A 192 -5.34 14.59 11.58
N ALA A 193 -4.93 14.92 12.82
CA ALA A 193 -3.62 15.55 13.06
C ALA A 193 -2.46 14.61 12.74
N LEU A 194 -2.59 13.33 13.06
CA LEU A 194 -1.59 12.31 12.70
C LEU A 194 -1.57 12.08 11.19
N SER A 195 -2.74 12.08 10.56
CA SER A 195 -2.85 11.94 9.10
C SER A 195 -2.22 13.12 8.37
N ASP A 196 -2.39 14.36 8.86
CA ASP A 196 -1.77 15.56 8.30
C ASP A 196 -0.24 15.54 8.46
N ALA A 197 0.27 15.09 9.60
CA ALA A 197 1.71 14.93 9.82
C ALA A 197 2.30 13.90 8.84
N ALA A 198 1.66 12.76 8.70
CA ALA A 198 2.06 11.70 7.77
C ALA A 198 1.92 12.13 6.30
N LEU A 199 0.90 12.93 5.95
CA LEU A 199 0.73 13.50 4.61
C LEU A 199 1.92 14.41 4.22
N ARG A 200 2.51 15.13 5.17
CA ARG A 200 3.72 15.94 4.91
C ARG A 200 4.92 15.06 4.55
N VAL A 201 5.04 13.89 5.19
CA VAL A 201 6.08 12.90 4.84
C VAL A 201 5.82 12.38 3.42
N LEU A 202 4.58 11.95 3.12
CA LEU A 202 4.19 11.50 1.79
C LEU A 202 4.45 12.57 0.71
N ALA A 203 4.11 13.83 1.00
CA ALA A 203 4.35 14.95 0.07
C ALA A 203 5.83 15.14 -0.24
N ARG A 204 6.70 15.08 0.78
CA ARG A 204 8.15 15.13 0.59
C ARG A 204 8.63 13.96 -0.27
N ARG A 205 8.23 12.75 0.05
CA ARG A 205 8.58 11.54 -0.70
C ARG A 205 8.11 11.62 -2.16
N TYR A 206 6.88 12.13 -2.37
CA TYR A 206 6.36 12.39 -3.71
C TYR A 206 7.24 13.37 -4.50
N LEU A 207 7.62 14.49 -3.91
CA LEU A 207 8.49 15.46 -4.57
C LEU A 207 9.91 14.93 -4.84
N GLU A 208 10.43 14.06 -3.97
CA GLU A 208 11.71 13.37 -4.19
C GLU A 208 11.63 12.42 -5.41
N GLY A 209 10.51 11.73 -5.61
CA GLY A 209 10.33 10.76 -6.71
C GLY A 209 9.77 11.36 -8.00
N PHE A 210 8.96 12.43 -7.92
CA PHE A 210 8.22 12.97 -9.07
C PHE A 210 8.43 14.47 -9.31
N GLY A 211 9.09 15.18 -8.38
CA GLY A 211 9.25 16.61 -8.50
C GLY A 211 10.12 17.05 -9.69
N PRO A 212 10.01 18.33 -10.07
CA PRO A 212 9.15 19.33 -9.47
C PRO A 212 7.66 19.08 -9.83
N ALA A 213 6.76 19.30 -8.87
CA ALA A 213 5.33 19.05 -9.02
C ALA A 213 4.48 20.01 -8.19
N SER A 214 3.21 20.16 -8.54
CA SER A 214 2.26 20.98 -7.81
C SER A 214 1.50 20.19 -6.74
N ALA A 215 0.80 20.90 -5.84
CA ALA A 215 -0.11 20.27 -4.88
C ALA A 215 -1.22 19.47 -5.57
N ALA A 216 -1.69 19.93 -6.75
CA ALA A 216 -2.70 19.21 -7.54
C ALA A 216 -2.15 17.89 -8.09
N ASP A 217 -0.87 17.82 -8.44
CA ASP A 217 -0.24 16.58 -8.90
C ASP A 217 -0.10 15.58 -7.74
N LEU A 218 0.28 16.06 -6.54
CA LEU A 218 0.29 15.23 -5.33
C LEU A 218 -1.11 14.69 -5.01
N ALA A 219 -2.13 15.53 -5.06
CA ALA A 219 -3.51 15.10 -4.82
C ALA A 219 -3.94 13.99 -5.79
N ARG A 220 -3.64 14.12 -7.08
CA ARG A 220 -3.92 13.06 -8.08
C ARG A 220 -3.11 11.79 -7.87
N PHE A 221 -1.92 11.91 -7.30
CA PHE A 221 -1.08 10.75 -6.99
C PHE A 221 -1.60 9.99 -5.77
N ALA A 222 -2.07 10.70 -4.74
CA ALA A 222 -2.47 10.11 -3.47
C ALA A 222 -3.95 9.70 -3.44
N LEU A 223 -4.83 10.48 -4.05
CA LEU A 223 -6.29 10.38 -4.04
C LEU A 223 -6.85 10.14 -5.44
#